data_1d0e7a00152ebdcca9ef16ba17e986e7
#
_entry.id   1d0e7a00152ebdcca9ef16ba17e986e7
#
_cell.length_a   1.000
_cell.length_b   1.000
_cell.length_c   1.000
_cell.angle_alpha   90.00
_cell.angle_beta   90.00
_cell.angle_gamma   90.00
#
_symmetry.space_group_name_H-M   'P 1'
#
loop_
_entity.id
_entity.type
_entity.pdbx_description
1 polymer ?
#
loop_
_entity_poly.entity_id
_entity_poly.type
_entity_poly.pdbx_seq_one_letter_code
_entity_poly.pdbx_strand_id
1 'polypeptide(L)'
;MRAVDLTHAFTLLRAAPTRAALSLTPDPARPVGLVGWHPATRLTETPFAAKLAAAYSDGLGTRHLAVGGACGLQHYAGRFFLAAIGAWVQTGVVPDPDHAAWRFRLDERGQTLGVAPPVAGGRPVDTAQEVAALLIGKHFDPIITQIRAATRITERLAHGCLAASCASAFAALHRRAPLRHQPALAGLAQDFLDAPQWRADRPLVELREISTPTGAALVHERRVFCLIRLGPTHSACGTCPELDAGERMAGIVRRATAAARGNDLPVGVPDVA
;
A
#
# COMPACT_ATOMS: atom_id res chain seq x y z
N MET A 1 0.82 -20.53 21.92
CA MET A 1 1.72 -19.50 21.32
C MET A 1 1.42 -18.16 21.97
N ARG A 2 2.41 -17.46 22.52
CA ARG A 2 2.19 -16.06 22.98
C ARG A 2 1.94 -15.17 21.78
N ALA A 3 0.94 -14.29 21.86
CA ALA A 3 0.73 -13.28 20.83
C ALA A 3 1.97 -12.38 20.75
N VAL A 4 2.45 -12.12 19.53
CA VAL A 4 3.58 -11.23 19.31
C VAL A 4 3.08 -9.80 19.44
N ASP A 5 3.77 -8.98 20.23
CA ASP A 5 3.48 -7.54 20.34
C ASP A 5 4.23 -6.77 19.22
N LEU A 6 3.48 -6.17 18.33
CA LEU A 6 3.98 -5.39 17.20
C LEU A 6 4.07 -3.88 17.48
N THR A 7 3.79 -3.45 18.71
CA THR A 7 3.77 -2.02 19.09
C THR A 7 5.08 -1.31 18.76
N HIS A 8 6.22 -1.96 19.03
CA HIS A 8 7.53 -1.38 18.74
C HIS A 8 7.76 -1.18 17.24
N ALA A 9 7.46 -2.20 16.41
CA ALA A 9 7.60 -2.11 14.96
C ALA A 9 6.75 -0.98 14.36
N PHE A 10 5.49 -0.86 14.79
CA PHE A 10 4.62 0.22 14.35
C PHE A 10 5.06 1.60 14.86
N THR A 11 5.63 1.68 16.05
CA THR A 11 6.18 2.94 16.58
C THR A 11 7.34 3.44 15.71
N LEU A 12 8.25 2.56 15.30
CA LEU A 12 9.33 2.88 14.38
C LEU A 12 8.82 3.32 13.00
N LEU A 13 7.80 2.63 12.47
CA LEU A 13 7.19 3.02 11.19
C LEU A 13 6.49 4.38 11.28
N ARG A 14 5.83 4.70 12.40
CA ARG A 14 5.16 5.98 12.63
C ARG A 14 6.14 7.14 12.74
N ALA A 15 7.27 6.93 13.37
CA ALA A 15 8.34 7.93 13.50
C ALA A 15 9.01 8.27 12.15
N ALA A 16 8.75 7.46 11.12
CA ALA A 16 9.29 7.69 9.80
C ALA A 16 8.62 8.91 9.13
N PRO A 17 9.36 9.70 8.35
CA PRO A 17 8.79 10.74 7.49
C PRO A 17 8.06 10.10 6.28
N THR A 18 7.18 9.15 6.56
CA THR A 18 6.33 8.50 5.57
C THR A 18 4.94 9.12 5.63
N ARG A 19 4.26 9.24 4.50
CA ARG A 19 2.87 9.73 4.44
C ARG A 19 1.86 8.77 5.09
N ALA A 20 2.31 7.69 5.71
CA ALA A 20 1.45 6.75 6.41
C ALA A 20 1.21 7.25 7.83
N ALA A 21 0.06 7.87 8.05
CA ALA A 21 -0.42 8.10 9.40
C ALA A 21 -0.83 6.75 9.99
N LEU A 22 0.03 6.18 10.81
CA LEU A 22 -0.29 5.00 11.63
C LEU A 22 -0.80 5.49 12.98
N SER A 23 -1.94 4.97 13.44
CA SER A 23 -2.44 5.21 14.79
C SER A 23 -2.45 3.89 15.57
N LEU A 24 -1.79 3.88 16.71
CA LEU A 24 -1.82 2.73 17.63
C LEU A 24 -3.06 2.77 18.54
N THR A 25 -3.65 3.95 18.70
CA THR A 25 -4.83 4.19 19.52
C THR A 25 -5.85 5.00 18.69
N PRO A 26 -6.62 4.34 17.80
CA PRO A 26 -7.65 5.04 17.05
C PRO A 26 -8.72 5.58 18.00
N ASP A 27 -9.18 6.80 17.71
CA ASP A 27 -10.30 7.40 18.45
C ASP A 27 -11.54 6.48 18.35
N PRO A 28 -12.13 6.06 19.48
CA PRO A 28 -13.32 5.22 19.50
C PRO A 28 -14.59 5.94 19.05
N ALA A 29 -14.56 7.27 18.86
CA ALA A 29 -15.71 8.04 18.46
C ALA A 29 -16.35 7.47 17.18
N ARG A 30 -17.67 7.46 17.14
CA ARG A 30 -18.39 6.98 15.94
C ARG A 30 -18.12 7.93 14.77
N PRO A 31 -17.87 7.39 13.57
CA PRO A 31 -17.66 8.22 12.40
C PRO A 31 -18.94 8.98 12.03
N VAL A 32 -18.80 10.23 11.58
CA VAL A 32 -19.89 11.04 11.06
C VAL A 32 -19.85 10.95 9.53
N GLY A 33 -20.80 10.25 8.96
CA GLY A 33 -20.81 10.01 7.51
C GLY A 33 -19.62 9.14 7.05
N LEU A 34 -18.69 9.71 6.31
CA LEU A 34 -17.39 9.09 5.96
C LEU A 34 -16.26 9.56 6.87
N VAL A 35 -16.41 10.70 7.57
CA VAL A 35 -15.32 11.26 8.38
C VAL A 35 -15.12 10.47 9.67
N GLY A 36 -13.89 10.07 9.94
CA GLY A 36 -13.52 9.39 11.18
C GLY A 36 -12.94 8.00 10.98
N TRP A 37 -12.85 7.24 12.07
CA TRP A 37 -12.30 5.88 12.10
C TRP A 37 -13.36 4.82 11.83
N HIS A 38 -13.16 4.02 10.79
CA HIS A 38 -14.02 2.90 10.39
C HIS A 38 -13.30 1.57 10.61
N PRO A 39 -14.01 0.48 11.00
CA PRO A 39 -13.45 -0.85 10.90
C PRO A 39 -13.28 -1.25 9.44
N ALA A 40 -12.21 -1.99 9.10
CA ALA A 40 -11.96 -2.37 7.71
C ALA A 40 -13.01 -3.35 7.14
N THR A 41 -13.83 -3.99 7.99
CA THR A 41 -15.01 -4.75 7.59
C THR A 41 -15.98 -3.93 6.72
N ARG A 42 -16.03 -2.60 6.90
CA ARG A 42 -16.87 -1.72 6.04
C ARG A 42 -16.46 -1.74 4.58
N LEU A 43 -15.18 -1.96 4.28
CA LEU A 43 -14.69 -2.06 2.90
C LEU A 43 -15.17 -3.33 2.18
N THR A 44 -15.65 -4.32 2.93
CA THR A 44 -16.25 -5.53 2.38
C THR A 44 -17.78 -5.45 2.21
N GLU A 45 -18.33 -4.23 2.31
CA GLU A 45 -19.74 -3.93 2.10
C GLU A 45 -19.94 -3.11 0.82
N THR A 46 -20.68 -3.62 -0.17
CA THR A 46 -20.92 -2.92 -1.45
C THR A 46 -21.48 -1.50 -1.28
N PRO A 47 -22.46 -1.24 -0.39
CA PRO A 47 -22.98 0.12 -0.19
C PRO A 47 -21.94 1.11 0.33
N PHE A 48 -21.03 0.64 1.22
CA PHE A 48 -19.95 1.48 1.71
C PHE A 48 -18.90 1.72 0.63
N ALA A 49 -18.52 0.69 -0.12
CA ALA A 49 -17.60 0.80 -1.25
C ALA A 49 -18.09 1.80 -2.31
N ALA A 50 -19.39 1.77 -2.62
CA ALA A 50 -20.03 2.72 -3.55
C ALA A 50 -19.97 4.16 -3.01
N LYS A 51 -20.30 4.37 -1.72
CA LYS A 51 -20.24 5.69 -1.07
C LYS A 51 -18.83 6.24 -1.03
N LEU A 52 -17.86 5.39 -0.72
CA LEU A 52 -16.43 5.76 -0.71
C LEU A 52 -15.96 6.16 -2.11
N ALA A 53 -16.29 5.36 -3.13
CA ALA A 53 -15.92 5.65 -4.52
C ALA A 53 -16.56 6.96 -5.01
N ALA A 54 -17.82 7.23 -4.66
CA ALA A 54 -18.49 8.47 -5.02
C ALA A 54 -17.81 9.69 -4.40
N ALA A 55 -17.60 9.67 -3.08
CA ALA A 55 -16.92 10.77 -2.38
C ALA A 55 -15.52 11.04 -2.92
N TYR A 56 -14.79 9.97 -3.23
CA TYR A 56 -13.45 10.08 -3.80
C TYR A 56 -13.49 10.68 -5.22
N SER A 57 -14.44 10.26 -6.07
CA SER A 57 -14.65 10.81 -7.41
C SER A 57 -15.00 12.29 -7.34
N ASP A 58 -15.93 12.68 -6.47
CA ASP A 58 -16.32 14.08 -6.25
C ASP A 58 -15.12 14.92 -5.79
N GLY A 59 -14.30 14.41 -4.88
CA GLY A 59 -13.06 15.04 -4.44
C GLY A 59 -12.01 15.24 -5.55
N LEU A 60 -12.07 14.42 -6.61
CA LEU A 60 -11.25 14.53 -7.81
C LEU A 60 -11.92 15.37 -8.92
N GLY A 61 -13.12 15.91 -8.69
CA GLY A 61 -13.88 16.69 -9.67
C GLY A 61 -14.47 15.86 -10.82
N THR A 62 -14.71 14.57 -10.62
CA THR A 62 -15.27 13.68 -11.64
C THR A 62 -16.48 12.91 -11.12
N ARG A 63 -17.37 12.48 -12.01
CA ARG A 63 -18.51 11.61 -11.68
C ARG A 63 -18.26 10.12 -11.97
N HIS A 64 -17.06 9.79 -12.45
CA HIS A 64 -16.73 8.42 -12.80
C HIS A 64 -16.37 7.60 -11.56
N LEU A 65 -17.29 6.77 -11.06
CA LEU A 65 -17.08 5.92 -9.88
C LEU A 65 -15.84 5.00 -10.01
N ALA A 66 -15.48 4.61 -11.24
CA ALA A 66 -14.28 3.83 -11.49
C ALA A 66 -13.00 4.55 -11.05
N VAL A 67 -12.94 5.88 -11.23
CA VAL A 67 -11.80 6.71 -10.79
C VAL A 67 -11.71 6.70 -9.26
N GLY A 68 -12.84 7.00 -8.59
CA GLY A 68 -12.90 6.99 -7.12
C GLY A 68 -12.61 5.63 -6.51
N GLY A 69 -13.14 4.56 -7.11
CA GLY A 69 -12.87 3.19 -6.65
C GLY A 69 -11.41 2.80 -6.77
N ALA A 70 -10.79 3.07 -7.92
CA ALA A 70 -9.36 2.77 -8.14
C ALA A 70 -8.46 3.61 -7.21
N CYS A 71 -8.72 4.92 -7.09
CA CYS A 71 -7.92 5.81 -6.26
C CYS A 71 -8.13 5.56 -4.76
N GLY A 72 -9.37 5.32 -4.33
CA GLY A 72 -9.69 4.99 -2.94
C GLY A 72 -9.03 3.68 -2.49
N LEU A 73 -9.12 2.64 -3.33
CA LEU A 73 -8.43 1.37 -3.09
C LEU A 73 -6.91 1.57 -2.98
N GLN A 74 -6.31 2.32 -3.91
CA GLN A 74 -4.87 2.59 -3.88
C GLN A 74 -4.44 3.36 -2.63
N HIS A 75 -5.21 4.34 -2.17
CA HIS A 75 -4.91 5.11 -0.97
C HIS A 75 -4.95 4.27 0.31
N TYR A 76 -5.98 3.45 0.44
CA TYR A 76 -6.07 2.49 1.56
C TYR A 76 -4.90 1.52 1.52
N ALA A 77 -4.69 0.87 0.37
CA ALA A 77 -3.64 -0.12 0.18
C ALA A 77 -2.23 0.42 0.49
N GLY A 78 -1.93 1.67 0.10
CA GLY A 78 -0.62 2.26 0.37
C GLY A 78 -0.29 2.35 1.86
N ARG A 79 -1.28 2.66 2.69
CA ARG A 79 -1.12 2.73 4.16
C ARG A 79 -1.09 1.36 4.81
N PHE A 80 -1.97 0.49 4.35
CA PHE A 80 -2.04 -0.89 4.82
C PHE A 80 -0.74 -1.64 4.55
N PHE A 81 -0.26 -1.64 3.30
CA PHE A 81 0.98 -2.35 2.94
C PHE A 81 2.20 -1.81 3.67
N LEU A 82 2.31 -0.50 3.84
CA LEU A 82 3.42 0.06 4.60
C LEU A 82 3.41 -0.44 6.05
N ALA A 83 2.24 -0.55 6.68
CA ALA A 83 2.12 -1.10 8.03
C ALA A 83 2.40 -2.61 8.05
N ALA A 84 1.71 -3.39 7.22
CA ALA A 84 1.78 -4.85 7.25
C ALA A 84 3.15 -5.38 6.81
N ILE A 85 3.67 -4.91 5.67
CA ILE A 85 4.99 -5.31 5.16
C ILE A 85 6.09 -4.75 6.08
N GLY A 86 5.91 -3.52 6.57
CA GLY A 86 6.88 -2.92 7.48
C GLY A 86 7.01 -3.68 8.81
N ALA A 87 5.91 -4.19 9.37
CA ALA A 87 5.95 -5.06 10.53
C ALA A 87 6.65 -6.40 10.21
N TRP A 88 6.26 -7.04 9.09
CA TRP A 88 6.87 -8.29 8.66
C TRP A 88 8.38 -8.15 8.43
N VAL A 89 8.81 -7.17 7.67
CA VAL A 89 10.25 -6.93 7.38
C VAL A 89 11.06 -6.71 8.66
N GLN A 90 10.48 -6.07 9.67
CA GLN A 90 11.18 -5.78 10.94
C GLN A 90 11.19 -6.97 11.91
N THR A 91 10.17 -7.82 11.87
CA THR A 91 9.94 -8.81 12.94
C THR A 91 9.77 -10.24 12.44
N GLY A 92 9.65 -10.47 11.13
CA GLY A 92 9.26 -11.76 10.56
C GLY A 92 7.77 -12.10 10.79
N VAL A 93 6.98 -11.19 11.38
CA VAL A 93 5.58 -11.44 11.75
C VAL A 93 4.64 -10.60 10.90
N VAL A 94 3.70 -11.25 10.24
CA VAL A 94 2.60 -10.58 9.54
C VAL A 94 1.49 -10.28 10.53
N PRO A 95 1.03 -9.02 10.66
CA PRO A 95 -0.13 -8.68 11.47
C PRO A 95 -1.36 -9.47 11.02
N ASP A 96 -2.29 -9.70 11.91
CA ASP A 96 -3.54 -10.40 11.58
C ASP A 96 -4.21 -9.72 10.37
N PRO A 97 -4.43 -10.43 9.25
CA PRO A 97 -5.03 -9.85 8.04
C PRO A 97 -6.56 -9.72 8.13
N ASP A 98 -7.21 -10.18 9.21
CA ASP A 98 -8.65 -10.06 9.37
C ASP A 98 -9.10 -8.60 9.37
N HIS A 99 -10.14 -8.29 8.59
CA HIS A 99 -10.71 -6.93 8.50
C HIS A 99 -11.19 -6.40 9.86
N ALA A 100 -11.66 -7.26 10.76
CA ALA A 100 -12.13 -6.84 12.08
C ALA A 100 -10.98 -6.31 12.95
N ALA A 101 -9.76 -6.74 12.69
CA ALA A 101 -8.57 -6.33 13.45
C ALA A 101 -8.04 -4.95 13.00
N TRP A 102 -8.42 -4.47 11.81
CA TRP A 102 -7.91 -3.22 11.23
C TRP A 102 -8.94 -2.11 11.28
N ARG A 103 -8.46 -0.87 11.46
CA ARG A 103 -9.27 0.33 11.27
C ARG A 103 -8.58 1.29 10.31
N PHE A 104 -9.38 2.14 9.65
CA PHE A 104 -8.87 3.18 8.77
C PHE A 104 -9.63 4.48 8.99
N ARG A 105 -8.98 5.61 8.76
CA ARG A 105 -9.54 6.94 8.94
C ARG A 105 -9.74 7.60 7.60
N LEU A 106 -10.93 8.16 7.39
CA LEU A 106 -11.29 8.92 6.20
C LEU A 106 -11.50 10.41 6.53
N ASP A 107 -11.28 11.26 5.53
CA ASP A 107 -11.76 12.63 5.48
C ASP A 107 -13.12 12.74 4.77
N GLU A 108 -13.62 13.95 4.60
CA GLU A 108 -14.89 14.25 3.93
C GLU A 108 -14.88 13.89 2.44
N ARG A 109 -13.70 13.81 1.81
CA ARG A 109 -13.50 13.43 0.40
C ARG A 109 -13.30 11.94 0.21
N GLY A 110 -13.46 11.14 1.26
CA GLY A 110 -13.22 9.71 1.23
C GLY A 110 -11.75 9.31 1.11
N GLN A 111 -10.82 10.25 1.32
CA GLN A 111 -9.39 9.93 1.30
C GLN A 111 -8.99 9.23 2.58
N THR A 112 -8.27 8.11 2.46
CA THR A 112 -7.72 7.42 3.62
C THR A 112 -6.59 8.27 4.21
N LEU A 113 -6.81 8.83 5.39
CA LEU A 113 -5.82 9.62 6.13
C LEU A 113 -4.83 8.74 6.88
N GLY A 114 -5.26 7.58 7.36
CA GLY A 114 -4.43 6.68 8.13
C GLY A 114 -5.04 5.31 8.32
N VAL A 115 -4.27 4.40 8.89
CA VAL A 115 -4.70 3.06 9.32
C VAL A 115 -4.27 2.82 10.76
N ALA A 116 -5.04 1.99 11.48
CA ALA A 116 -4.69 1.45 12.78
C ALA A 116 -4.57 -0.07 12.64
N PRO A 117 -3.34 -0.61 12.62
CA PRO A 117 -3.11 -2.03 12.58
C PRO A 117 -3.36 -2.67 13.94
N PRO A 118 -3.62 -4.00 13.99
CA PRO A 118 -3.63 -4.73 15.25
C PRO A 118 -2.22 -4.75 15.86
N VAL A 119 -2.10 -4.32 17.11
CA VAL A 119 -0.80 -4.31 17.83
C VAL A 119 -0.49 -5.67 18.46
N ALA A 120 -1.50 -6.51 18.65
CA ALA A 120 -1.38 -7.86 19.17
C ALA A 120 -1.93 -8.86 18.15
N GLY A 121 -1.39 -10.06 18.16
CA GLY A 121 -1.72 -11.07 17.17
C GLY A 121 -0.83 -10.97 15.93
N GLY A 122 -1.12 -11.82 14.99
CA GLY A 122 -0.26 -12.01 13.83
C GLY A 122 0.48 -13.34 13.92
N ARG A 123 1.13 -13.71 12.87
CA ARG A 123 1.85 -14.98 12.78
C ARG A 123 3.22 -14.81 12.14
N PRO A 124 4.23 -15.59 12.58
CA PRO A 124 5.50 -15.68 11.86
C PRO A 124 5.25 -16.20 10.43
N VAL A 125 5.92 -15.60 9.47
CA VAL A 125 5.85 -15.99 8.05
C VAL A 125 7.23 -15.80 7.44
N ASP A 126 7.73 -16.86 6.83
CA ASP A 126 9.12 -16.88 6.34
C ASP A 126 9.22 -16.50 4.86
N THR A 127 8.16 -16.64 4.06
CA THR A 127 8.22 -16.42 2.61
C THR A 127 7.33 -15.27 2.13
N ALA A 128 7.80 -14.54 1.12
CA ALA A 128 7.05 -13.46 0.49
C ALA A 128 5.73 -13.96 -0.14
N GLN A 129 5.71 -15.20 -0.66
CA GLN A 129 4.53 -15.83 -1.25
C GLN A 129 3.43 -16.07 -0.19
N GLU A 130 3.81 -16.55 1.01
CA GLU A 130 2.84 -16.72 2.10
C GLU A 130 2.31 -15.37 2.61
N VAL A 131 3.17 -14.34 2.68
CA VAL A 131 2.73 -12.98 3.02
C VAL A 131 1.74 -12.47 1.98
N ALA A 132 2.03 -12.66 0.68
CA ALA A 132 1.11 -12.31 -0.38
C ALA A 132 -0.23 -13.04 -0.27
N ALA A 133 -0.22 -14.35 0.03
CA ALA A 133 -1.44 -15.12 0.24
C ALA A 133 -2.31 -14.55 1.38
N LEU A 134 -1.68 -14.09 2.44
CA LEU A 134 -2.39 -13.46 3.57
C LEU A 134 -2.91 -12.07 3.21
N LEU A 135 -2.05 -11.20 2.72
CA LEU A 135 -2.39 -9.79 2.50
C LEU A 135 -3.29 -9.61 1.27
N ILE A 136 -3.01 -10.30 0.17
CA ILE A 136 -3.85 -10.22 -1.02
C ILE A 136 -5.09 -11.09 -0.87
N GLY A 137 -4.91 -12.40 -0.64
CA GLY A 137 -6.01 -13.36 -0.64
C GLY A 137 -6.99 -13.16 0.51
N LYS A 138 -6.51 -12.93 1.74
CA LYS A 138 -7.43 -12.79 2.88
C LYS A 138 -7.91 -11.37 3.09
N HIS A 139 -7.03 -10.37 2.93
CA HIS A 139 -7.43 -8.99 3.21
C HIS A 139 -7.98 -8.26 1.97
N PHE A 140 -7.30 -8.32 0.83
CA PHE A 140 -7.72 -7.50 -0.31
C PHE A 140 -8.73 -8.14 -1.25
N ASP A 141 -8.75 -9.45 -1.47
CA ASP A 141 -9.71 -10.08 -2.40
C ASP A 141 -11.17 -9.79 -2.06
N PRO A 142 -11.61 -9.85 -0.78
CA PRO A 142 -12.97 -9.45 -0.40
C PRO A 142 -13.26 -7.97 -0.69
N ILE A 143 -12.29 -7.07 -0.43
CA ILE A 143 -12.41 -5.63 -0.70
C ILE A 143 -12.50 -5.36 -2.20
N ILE A 144 -11.63 -5.98 -3.01
CA ILE A 144 -11.64 -5.88 -4.48
C ILE A 144 -13.00 -6.30 -5.01
N THR A 145 -13.55 -7.41 -4.52
CA THR A 145 -14.86 -7.91 -4.94
C THR A 145 -15.94 -6.84 -4.77
N GLN A 146 -15.99 -6.16 -3.62
CA GLN A 146 -17.01 -5.15 -3.36
C GLN A 146 -16.78 -3.85 -4.14
N ILE A 147 -15.53 -3.41 -4.26
CA ILE A 147 -15.21 -2.22 -5.05
C ILE A 147 -15.53 -2.46 -6.54
N ARG A 148 -15.23 -3.64 -7.07
CA ARG A 148 -15.58 -4.00 -8.46
C ARG A 148 -17.11 -4.05 -8.67
N ALA A 149 -17.85 -4.62 -7.73
CA ALA A 149 -19.30 -4.63 -7.77
C ALA A 149 -19.89 -3.22 -7.78
N ALA A 150 -19.32 -2.30 -6.98
CA ALA A 150 -19.77 -0.93 -6.85
C ALA A 150 -19.37 -0.02 -8.03
N THR A 151 -18.22 -0.26 -8.66
CA THR A 151 -17.58 0.71 -9.58
C THR A 151 -17.30 0.16 -10.98
N ARG A 152 -17.46 -1.15 -11.18
CA ARG A 152 -17.17 -1.87 -12.43
C ARG A 152 -15.71 -1.77 -12.91
N ILE A 153 -14.75 -1.45 -12.04
CA ILE A 153 -13.33 -1.54 -12.41
C ILE A 153 -12.97 -3.00 -12.70
N THR A 154 -12.03 -3.20 -13.61
CA THR A 154 -11.54 -4.54 -13.93
C THR A 154 -10.70 -5.09 -12.79
N GLU A 155 -10.60 -6.42 -12.70
CA GLU A 155 -9.74 -7.09 -11.73
C GLU A 155 -8.28 -6.67 -11.90
N ARG A 156 -7.79 -6.65 -13.15
CA ARG A 156 -6.43 -6.18 -13.47
C ARG A 156 -6.17 -4.75 -13.00
N LEU A 157 -7.15 -3.84 -13.11
CA LEU A 157 -6.99 -2.47 -12.60
C LEU A 157 -6.91 -2.46 -11.08
N ALA A 158 -7.77 -3.19 -10.38
CA ALA A 158 -7.75 -3.28 -8.92
C ALA A 158 -6.39 -3.82 -8.42
N HIS A 159 -5.96 -4.97 -8.95
CA HIS A 159 -4.64 -5.54 -8.61
C HIS A 159 -3.48 -4.61 -9.00
N GLY A 160 -3.58 -3.89 -10.13
CA GLY A 160 -2.58 -2.90 -10.52
C GLY A 160 -2.44 -1.74 -9.54
N CYS A 161 -3.54 -1.27 -8.96
CA CYS A 161 -3.54 -0.26 -7.90
C CYS A 161 -2.89 -0.79 -6.61
N LEU A 162 -3.18 -2.04 -6.24
CA LEU A 162 -2.56 -2.69 -5.09
C LEU A 162 -1.06 -2.91 -5.31
N ALA A 163 -0.66 -3.45 -6.47
CA ALA A 163 0.75 -3.73 -6.77
C ALA A 163 1.61 -2.46 -6.73
N ALA A 164 1.10 -1.36 -7.27
CA ALA A 164 1.79 -0.07 -7.19
C ALA A 164 1.91 0.45 -5.75
N SER A 165 0.90 0.23 -4.91
CA SER A 165 0.93 0.59 -3.49
C SER A 165 1.92 -0.27 -2.71
N CYS A 166 1.94 -1.58 -2.98
CA CYS A 166 2.88 -2.54 -2.42
C CYS A 166 4.32 -2.18 -2.79
N ALA A 167 4.60 -1.98 -4.09
CA ALA A 167 5.92 -1.56 -4.56
C ALA A 167 6.38 -0.25 -3.93
N SER A 168 5.46 0.71 -3.73
CA SER A 168 5.75 1.96 -3.00
C SER A 168 6.10 1.72 -1.53
N ALA A 169 5.46 0.76 -0.87
CA ALA A 169 5.76 0.39 0.51
C ALA A 169 7.17 -0.22 0.61
N PHE A 170 7.51 -1.20 -0.23
CA PHE A 170 8.85 -1.76 -0.30
C PHE A 170 9.90 -0.71 -0.62
N ALA A 171 9.66 0.18 -1.57
CA ALA A 171 10.57 1.28 -1.91
C ALA A 171 10.80 2.24 -0.71
N ALA A 172 9.77 2.49 0.09
CA ALA A 172 9.90 3.30 1.30
C ALA A 172 10.73 2.61 2.39
N LEU A 173 10.52 1.30 2.59
CA LEU A 173 11.30 0.47 3.53
C LEU A 173 12.74 0.32 3.09
N HIS A 174 12.98 0.04 1.80
CA HIS A 174 14.31 -0.08 1.21
C HIS A 174 15.17 1.17 1.46
N ARG A 175 14.63 2.37 1.24
CA ARG A 175 15.36 3.62 1.50
C ARG A 175 15.77 3.81 2.95
N ARG A 176 15.10 3.15 3.89
CA ARG A 176 15.32 3.26 5.33
C ARG A 176 16.10 2.07 5.91
N ALA A 177 16.25 1.03 5.13
CA ALA A 177 17.06 -0.12 5.54
C ALA A 177 18.55 0.23 5.50
N PRO A 178 19.36 -0.33 6.42
CA PRO A 178 20.81 -0.32 6.29
C PRO A 178 21.25 -0.83 4.92
N LEU A 179 22.31 -0.26 4.36
CA LEU A 179 22.76 -0.59 3.00
C LEU A 179 22.94 -2.10 2.76
N ARG A 180 23.47 -2.80 3.76
CA ARG A 180 23.67 -4.27 3.69
C ARG A 180 22.38 -5.08 3.52
N HIS A 181 21.23 -4.53 3.91
CA HIS A 181 19.93 -5.20 3.82
C HIS A 181 19.09 -4.78 2.59
N GLN A 182 19.53 -3.77 1.85
CA GLN A 182 18.78 -3.26 0.70
C GLN A 182 18.62 -4.30 -0.42
N PRO A 183 19.65 -5.10 -0.80
CA PRO A 183 19.49 -6.13 -1.82
C PRO A 183 18.49 -7.21 -1.42
N ALA A 184 18.52 -7.64 -0.15
CA ALA A 184 17.56 -8.63 0.34
C ALA A 184 16.11 -8.09 0.29
N LEU A 185 15.90 -6.82 0.63
CA LEU A 185 14.58 -6.19 0.52
C LEU A 185 14.11 -6.04 -0.92
N ALA A 186 15.01 -5.78 -1.86
CA ALA A 186 14.67 -5.73 -3.28
C ALA A 186 14.25 -7.13 -3.78
N GLY A 187 14.96 -8.19 -3.38
CA GLY A 187 14.59 -9.59 -3.65
C GLY A 187 13.22 -9.93 -3.08
N LEU A 188 12.99 -9.66 -1.79
CA LEU A 188 11.68 -9.88 -1.14
C LEU A 188 10.53 -9.14 -1.84
N ALA A 189 10.77 -7.91 -2.31
CA ALA A 189 9.78 -7.13 -3.04
C ALA A 189 9.44 -7.79 -4.38
N GLN A 190 10.44 -8.32 -5.10
CA GLN A 190 10.24 -9.03 -6.36
C GLN A 190 9.45 -10.33 -6.11
N ASP A 191 9.87 -11.15 -5.15
CA ASP A 191 9.20 -12.41 -4.79
C ASP A 191 7.74 -12.19 -4.39
N PHE A 192 7.47 -11.10 -3.66
CA PHE A 192 6.10 -10.72 -3.29
C PHE A 192 5.27 -10.35 -4.51
N LEU A 193 5.82 -9.58 -5.45
CA LEU A 193 5.12 -9.15 -6.66
C LEU A 193 4.99 -10.24 -7.72
N ASP A 194 5.82 -11.28 -7.66
CA ASP A 194 5.74 -12.46 -8.53
C ASP A 194 4.80 -13.55 -7.96
N ALA A 195 4.23 -13.31 -6.77
CA ALA A 195 3.34 -14.28 -6.13
C ALA A 195 2.07 -14.51 -6.96
N PRO A 196 1.54 -15.77 -7.03
CA PRO A 196 0.38 -16.12 -7.86
C PRO A 196 -0.92 -15.41 -7.44
N GLN A 197 -0.97 -14.89 -6.22
CA GLN A 197 -2.12 -14.14 -5.70
C GLN A 197 -2.45 -12.88 -6.51
N TRP A 198 -1.50 -12.35 -7.27
CA TRP A 198 -1.76 -11.20 -8.14
C TRP A 198 -2.64 -11.53 -9.36
N ARG A 199 -2.81 -12.80 -9.70
CA ARG A 199 -3.68 -13.28 -10.79
C ARG A 199 -3.45 -12.53 -12.10
N ALA A 200 -2.19 -12.21 -12.39
CA ALA A 200 -1.81 -11.43 -13.55
C ALA A 200 -0.94 -12.25 -14.49
N ASP A 201 -1.36 -12.35 -15.74
CA ASP A 201 -0.63 -12.98 -16.84
C ASP A 201 0.57 -12.13 -17.31
N ARG A 202 0.61 -10.88 -16.92
CA ARG A 202 1.69 -9.91 -17.22
C ARG A 202 1.97 -9.05 -15.99
N PRO A 203 3.20 -8.59 -15.80
CA PRO A 203 3.55 -7.74 -14.68
C PRO A 203 2.60 -6.56 -14.52
N LEU A 204 2.19 -6.27 -13.28
CA LEU A 204 1.38 -5.11 -12.92
C LEU A 204 2.25 -3.89 -12.63
N VAL A 205 3.45 -4.14 -12.14
CA VAL A 205 4.54 -3.17 -11.91
C VAL A 205 5.87 -3.84 -12.25
N GLU A 206 6.89 -3.03 -12.53
CA GLU A 206 8.28 -3.48 -12.64
C GLU A 206 9.10 -2.76 -11.59
N LEU A 207 9.90 -3.52 -10.86
CA LEU A 207 10.87 -2.99 -9.90
C LEU A 207 12.21 -2.75 -10.58
N ARG A 208 12.90 -1.71 -10.14
CA ARG A 208 14.30 -1.42 -10.54
C ARG A 208 15.05 -0.78 -9.38
N GLU A 209 16.31 -1.12 -9.26
CA GLU A 209 17.25 -0.34 -8.46
C GLU A 209 17.92 0.71 -9.34
N ILE A 210 17.97 1.93 -8.85
CA ILE A 210 18.67 3.03 -9.50
C ILE A 210 19.71 3.62 -8.55
N SER A 211 20.86 4.01 -9.10
CA SER A 211 21.89 4.72 -8.34
C SER A 211 21.44 6.15 -8.05
N THR A 212 21.64 6.58 -6.80
CA THR A 212 21.41 7.96 -6.37
C THR A 212 22.65 8.47 -5.63
N PRO A 213 22.81 9.78 -5.43
CA PRO A 213 23.94 10.32 -4.67
C PRO A 213 24.07 9.76 -3.25
N THR A 214 22.98 9.21 -2.69
CA THR A 214 22.95 8.66 -1.33
C THR A 214 22.92 7.12 -1.30
N GLY A 215 23.13 6.44 -2.42
CA GLY A 215 23.13 4.98 -2.57
C GLY A 215 22.05 4.48 -3.51
N ALA A 216 21.77 3.18 -3.49
CA ALA A 216 20.73 2.59 -4.30
C ALA A 216 19.32 2.99 -3.82
N ALA A 217 18.39 3.16 -4.74
CA ALA A 217 16.99 3.36 -4.43
C ALA A 217 16.13 2.35 -5.23
N LEU A 218 15.32 1.59 -4.52
CA LEU A 218 14.30 0.76 -5.15
C LEU A 218 13.17 1.67 -5.66
N VAL A 219 12.83 1.53 -6.94
CA VAL A 219 11.78 2.28 -7.61
C VAL A 219 10.87 1.33 -8.38
N HIS A 220 9.71 1.81 -8.80
CA HIS A 220 8.81 0.99 -9.61
C HIS A 220 8.21 1.77 -10.76
N GLU A 221 7.95 1.08 -11.85
CA GLU A 221 7.18 1.52 -12.98
C GLU A 221 5.84 0.81 -13.01
N ARG A 222 4.76 1.55 -13.16
CA ARG A 222 3.42 0.95 -13.31
C ARG A 222 3.22 0.41 -14.71
N ARG A 223 2.55 -0.74 -14.80
CA ARG A 223 2.08 -1.31 -16.07
C ARG A 223 0.57 -1.24 -16.21
N VAL A 224 -0.12 -0.71 -15.18
CA VAL A 224 -1.55 -0.52 -15.17
C VAL A 224 -1.88 0.93 -14.81
N PHE A 225 -2.70 1.57 -15.62
CA PHE A 225 -3.17 2.94 -15.45
C PHE A 225 -4.16 3.03 -14.27
N CYS A 226 -3.99 4.00 -13.37
CA CYS A 226 -4.81 4.13 -12.15
C CYS A 226 -6.03 5.04 -12.27
N LEU A 227 -6.33 5.54 -13.46
CA LEU A 227 -7.44 6.44 -13.77
C LEU A 227 -7.38 7.86 -13.14
N ILE A 228 -6.45 8.18 -12.25
CA ILE A 228 -6.44 9.45 -11.49
C ILE A 228 -6.43 10.69 -12.42
N ARG A 229 -5.75 10.61 -13.55
CA ARG A 229 -5.69 11.73 -14.50
C ARG A 229 -6.99 11.95 -15.28
N LEU A 230 -7.99 11.06 -15.16
CA LEU A 230 -9.33 11.32 -15.67
C LEU A 230 -10.09 12.31 -14.76
N GLY A 231 -9.55 12.60 -13.57
CA GLY A 231 -9.99 13.74 -12.77
C GLY A 231 -9.39 15.04 -13.33
N PRO A 232 -10.21 16.08 -13.57
CA PRO A 232 -9.79 17.31 -14.26
C PRO A 232 -8.69 18.09 -13.53
N THR A 233 -8.53 17.87 -12.23
CA THR A 233 -7.55 18.56 -11.37
C THR A 233 -6.23 17.81 -11.21
N HIS A 234 -6.06 16.65 -11.86
CA HIS A 234 -4.91 15.78 -11.64
C HIS A 234 -4.15 15.48 -12.93
N SER A 235 -2.86 15.72 -12.89
CA SER A 235 -1.92 15.27 -13.91
C SER A 235 -1.51 13.81 -13.71
N ALA A 236 -0.91 13.20 -14.73
CA ALA A 236 -0.29 11.90 -14.64
C ALA A 236 0.78 11.88 -13.52
N CYS A 237 0.75 10.87 -12.65
CA CYS A 237 1.83 10.68 -11.69
C CYS A 237 3.10 10.21 -12.43
N GLY A 238 4.27 10.51 -11.88
CA GLY A 238 5.52 10.21 -12.57
C GLY A 238 5.88 8.72 -12.69
N THR A 239 5.00 7.79 -12.27
CA THR A 239 5.10 6.35 -12.57
C THR A 239 4.02 5.92 -13.57
N CYS A 240 3.28 6.87 -14.14
CA CYS A 240 2.14 6.59 -15.03
C CYS A 240 2.61 5.93 -16.33
N PRO A 241 2.01 4.81 -16.76
CA PRO A 241 2.39 4.14 -18.00
C PRO A 241 2.06 4.94 -19.26
N GLU A 242 1.23 5.99 -19.16
CA GLU A 242 0.87 6.87 -20.27
C GLU A 242 1.88 8.01 -20.52
N LEU A 243 2.82 8.24 -19.60
CA LEU A 243 3.95 9.12 -19.84
C LEU A 243 4.93 8.48 -20.81
N ASP A 244 5.59 9.30 -21.62
CA ASP A 244 6.78 8.84 -22.35
C ASP A 244 7.77 8.15 -21.41
N ALA A 245 8.48 7.13 -21.92
CA ALA A 245 9.37 6.33 -21.10
C ALA A 245 10.51 7.15 -20.48
N GLY A 246 11.03 8.14 -21.23
CA GLY A 246 12.08 9.04 -20.75
C GLY A 246 11.56 10.01 -19.69
N GLU A 247 10.40 10.63 -19.91
CA GLU A 247 9.74 11.50 -18.93
C GLU A 247 9.42 10.76 -17.63
N ARG A 248 8.88 9.56 -17.76
CA ARG A 248 8.57 8.70 -16.62
C ARG A 248 9.81 8.36 -15.82
N MET A 249 10.89 7.91 -16.50
CA MET A 249 12.14 7.57 -15.83
C MET A 249 12.77 8.80 -15.17
N ALA A 250 12.82 9.94 -15.85
CA ALA A 250 13.31 11.20 -15.29
C ALA A 250 12.50 11.61 -14.04
N GLY A 251 11.17 11.45 -14.06
CA GLY A 251 10.30 11.71 -12.92
C GLY A 251 10.56 10.75 -11.75
N ILE A 252 10.82 9.48 -12.01
CA ILE A 252 11.18 8.47 -11.01
C ILE A 252 12.52 8.81 -10.35
N VAL A 253 13.55 9.10 -11.15
CA VAL A 253 14.90 9.47 -10.67
C VAL A 253 14.85 10.73 -9.81
N ARG A 254 14.19 11.79 -10.27
CA ARG A 254 14.05 13.03 -9.47
C ARG A 254 13.44 12.77 -8.11
N ARG A 255 12.37 11.96 -8.02
CA ARG A 255 11.73 11.65 -6.73
C ARG A 255 12.61 10.78 -5.84
N ALA A 256 13.28 9.79 -6.40
CA ALA A 256 14.19 8.95 -5.64
C ALA A 256 15.37 9.74 -5.07
N THR A 257 15.92 10.67 -5.86
CA THR A 257 17.01 11.57 -5.44
C THR A 257 16.55 12.60 -4.39
N ALA A 258 15.34 13.14 -4.53
CA ALA A 258 14.81 14.12 -3.59
C ALA A 258 14.33 13.50 -2.26
N ALA A 259 14.11 12.20 -2.22
CA ALA A 259 13.70 11.52 -1.00
C ALA A 259 14.89 11.46 -0.02
N ALA A 260 14.84 12.28 1.03
CA ALA A 260 15.80 12.21 2.12
C ALA A 260 15.83 10.81 2.73
N ARG A 261 17.04 10.33 3.10
CA ARG A 261 17.18 9.14 3.93
C ARG A 261 16.59 9.45 5.30
N GLY A 262 15.63 8.64 5.72
CA GLY A 262 15.14 8.67 7.09
C GLY A 262 16.09 7.91 8.04
N ASN A 263 15.73 7.87 9.33
CA ASN A 263 16.40 7.03 10.31
C ASN A 263 16.34 5.55 9.87
N ASP A 264 17.43 4.82 10.10
CA ASP A 264 17.50 3.41 9.76
C ASP A 264 16.44 2.61 10.49
N LEU A 265 15.69 1.79 9.74
CA LEU A 265 14.77 0.81 10.28
C LEU A 265 15.52 -0.50 10.53
N PRO A 266 15.30 -1.15 11.68
CA PRO A 266 15.81 -2.50 11.86
C PRO A 266 15.12 -3.44 10.86
N VAL A 267 15.90 -4.33 10.27
CA VAL A 267 15.42 -5.41 9.40
C VAL A 267 15.65 -6.70 10.14
N GLY A 268 14.58 -7.37 10.50
CA GLY A 268 14.58 -8.62 11.28
C GLY A 268 14.23 -9.86 10.46
N VAL A 269 14.12 -9.73 9.13
CA VAL A 269 13.94 -10.89 8.26
C VAL A 269 15.24 -11.68 8.24
N PRO A 270 15.22 -13.01 8.47
CA PRO A 270 16.41 -13.85 8.36
C PRO A 270 17.08 -13.65 7.01
N ASP A 271 18.42 -13.64 7.00
CA ASP A 271 19.17 -13.68 5.75
C ASP A 271 18.65 -14.86 4.93
N VAL A 272 17.97 -14.59 3.85
CA VAL A 272 17.58 -15.60 2.87
C VAL A 272 18.87 -15.97 2.16
N ALA A 273 19.46 -17.10 2.59
CA ALA A 273 20.66 -17.66 2.00
C ALA A 273 20.35 -18.26 0.62
#